data_d8ea2c03871abb9add14f6fe737be681
#
_entry.id   d8ea2c03871abb9add14f6fe737be681
#
_cell.length_a   1.000
_cell.length_b   1.000
_cell.length_c   1.000
_cell.angle_alpha   90.00
_cell.angle_beta   90.00
_cell.angle_gamma   90.00
#
_symmetry.space_group_name_H-M   'P 1'
#
loop_
_entity.id
_entity.type
_entity.pdbx_description
1 polymer ?
#
loop_
_entity_poly.entity_id
_entity_poly.type
_entity_poly.pdbx_seq_one_letter_code
_entity_poly.pdbx_strand_id
1 'polypeptide(L)'
;MMWALVKEKPEAGLWMKRVPIPEVGPNDVKIKIHKTAICGTDVHIYQWNEWAQHTIPVGLTAGHEYVGEVVEVGPGVQGFKIGDLVSGEGHITCGKCRNCLEGHKENCKDAKGVGVNRNGAFAEYLVIPSSNVWPCNPNIPEEMYAIFDPFGNATHTALSYDMLGEDVLITGAGPIGIMAAAIAKFSGARHVVVTDLNQYRLDLATKLGATRTVNLKEEKLTDVMKEIGMTEGFDVGLEMSGSPAGLSDMIHNMKHGGKIALLGLQGTETKVDLETVIFNGLNIRGI
;
A
#
# COMPACT_ATOMS: atom_id res chain seq x y z
N MET A 1 -24.61 -10.76 16.79
CA MET A 1 -23.25 -10.63 17.40
C MET A 1 -22.28 -11.47 16.61
N MET A 2 -21.12 -10.93 16.24
CA MET A 2 -20.03 -11.58 15.50
C MET A 2 -18.72 -11.50 16.28
N TRP A 3 -17.75 -12.35 15.95
CA TRP A 3 -16.38 -12.22 16.45
C TRP A 3 -15.61 -11.17 15.66
N ALA A 4 -14.77 -10.38 16.36
CA ALA A 4 -13.90 -9.39 15.77
C ALA A 4 -12.62 -9.18 16.61
N LEU A 5 -11.53 -8.77 15.96
CA LEU A 5 -10.33 -8.27 16.62
C LEU A 5 -10.45 -6.75 16.79
N VAL A 6 -10.53 -6.32 18.02
CA VAL A 6 -10.85 -4.94 18.41
C VAL A 6 -9.71 -4.30 19.16
N LYS A 7 -9.42 -3.04 18.88
CA LYS A 7 -8.54 -2.21 19.69
C LYS A 7 -9.30 -1.73 20.94
N GLU A 8 -9.44 -2.61 21.93
CA GLU A 8 -10.26 -2.36 23.10
C GLU A 8 -9.64 -1.36 24.08
N LYS A 9 -8.30 -1.34 24.16
CA LYS A 9 -7.57 -0.55 25.15
C LYS A 9 -6.47 0.27 24.48
N PRO A 10 -6.10 1.43 25.07
CA PRO A 10 -5.00 2.27 24.58
C PRO A 10 -3.62 1.72 25.01
N GLU A 11 -3.34 0.46 24.66
CA GLU A 11 -2.09 -0.24 24.97
C GLU A 11 -1.77 -1.25 23.87
N ALA A 12 -0.59 -1.86 23.87
CA ALA A 12 -0.23 -2.89 22.89
C ALA A 12 -1.19 -4.08 22.94
N GLY A 13 -1.64 -4.54 21.78
CA GLY A 13 -2.56 -5.67 21.63
C GLY A 13 -3.77 -5.39 20.76
N LEU A 14 -4.43 -6.46 20.33
CA LEU A 14 -5.78 -6.53 19.74
C LEU A 14 -6.52 -7.65 20.45
N TRP A 15 -7.79 -7.44 20.75
CA TRP A 15 -8.59 -8.38 21.58
C TRP A 15 -9.73 -8.98 20.77
N MET A 16 -9.86 -10.31 20.84
CA MET A 16 -10.99 -11.03 20.26
C MET A 16 -12.25 -10.75 21.08
N LYS A 17 -13.28 -10.18 20.47
CA LYS A 17 -14.52 -9.80 21.13
C LYS A 17 -15.77 -10.15 20.33
N ARG A 18 -16.89 -10.22 21.03
CA ARG A 18 -18.23 -10.27 20.39
C ARG A 18 -18.73 -8.83 20.21
N VAL A 19 -18.90 -8.41 18.97
CA VAL A 19 -19.43 -7.09 18.61
C VAL A 19 -20.75 -7.24 17.83
N PRO A 20 -21.59 -6.20 17.74
CA PRO A 20 -22.78 -6.23 16.90
C PRO A 20 -22.41 -6.50 15.42
N ILE A 21 -23.23 -7.29 14.72
CA ILE A 21 -23.14 -7.39 13.26
C ILE A 21 -23.58 -6.04 12.70
N PRO A 22 -22.81 -5.43 11.77
CA PRO A 22 -23.19 -4.13 11.22
C PRO A 22 -24.43 -4.21 10.36
N GLU A 23 -25.28 -3.18 10.43
CA GLU A 23 -26.47 -3.04 9.58
C GLU A 23 -26.09 -2.49 8.21
N VAL A 24 -26.84 -2.89 7.17
CA VAL A 24 -26.62 -2.45 5.79
C VAL A 24 -27.36 -1.16 5.54
N GLY A 25 -26.67 -0.12 5.15
CA GLY A 25 -27.24 1.13 4.67
C GLY A 25 -27.81 1.02 3.25
N PRO A 26 -28.54 2.05 2.77
CA PRO A 26 -29.21 1.97 1.45
C PRO A 26 -28.27 1.68 0.27
N ASN A 27 -27.02 2.15 0.33
CA ASN A 27 -26.02 2.01 -0.74
C ASN A 27 -24.83 1.13 -0.33
N ASP A 28 -24.97 0.35 0.75
CA ASP A 28 -23.89 -0.45 1.31
C ASP A 28 -24.05 -1.93 0.92
N VAL A 29 -22.94 -2.63 1.00
CA VAL A 29 -22.84 -4.08 0.81
C VAL A 29 -22.30 -4.70 2.08
N LYS A 30 -22.95 -5.77 2.56
CA LYS A 30 -22.41 -6.61 3.64
C LYS A 30 -21.64 -7.77 3.03
N ILE A 31 -20.41 -7.91 3.47
CA ILE A 31 -19.48 -8.92 3.01
C ILE A 31 -19.18 -9.86 4.18
N LYS A 32 -19.40 -11.17 3.97
CA LYS A 32 -18.88 -12.22 4.87
C LYS A 32 -17.41 -12.42 4.54
N ILE A 33 -16.54 -12.13 5.48
CA ILE A 33 -15.10 -12.20 5.29
C ILE A 33 -14.66 -13.66 5.24
N HIS A 34 -13.87 -14.01 4.22
CA HIS A 34 -13.27 -15.33 4.04
C HIS A 34 -11.80 -15.32 4.46
N LYS A 35 -11.03 -14.36 3.95
CA LYS A 35 -9.59 -14.23 4.23
C LYS A 35 -9.22 -12.77 4.43
N THR A 36 -8.21 -12.55 5.26
CA THR A 36 -7.61 -11.23 5.50
C THR A 36 -6.10 -11.34 5.43
N ALA A 37 -5.45 -10.22 5.13
CA ALA A 37 -4.00 -10.08 5.27
C ALA A 37 -3.67 -9.04 6.35
N ILE A 38 -2.42 -8.99 6.78
CA ILE A 38 -1.93 -8.10 7.83
C ILE A 38 -1.04 -7.04 7.20
N CYS A 39 -1.46 -5.79 7.28
CA CYS A 39 -0.68 -4.62 6.85
C CYS A 39 0.31 -4.17 7.93
N GLY A 40 1.33 -3.42 7.53
CA GLY A 40 2.20 -2.70 8.47
C GLY A 40 1.41 -1.74 9.38
N THR A 41 0.33 -1.16 8.88
CA THR A 41 -0.61 -0.33 9.66
C THR A 41 -1.22 -1.11 10.82
N ASP A 42 -1.60 -2.37 10.63
CA ASP A 42 -2.15 -3.21 11.70
C ASP A 42 -1.09 -3.49 12.80
N VAL A 43 0.19 -3.60 12.41
CA VAL A 43 1.30 -3.73 13.35
C VAL A 43 1.46 -2.45 14.18
N HIS A 44 1.34 -1.26 13.59
CA HIS A 44 1.35 0.01 14.32
C HIS A 44 0.17 0.11 15.29
N ILE A 45 -1.02 -0.31 14.88
CA ILE A 45 -2.23 -0.38 15.75
C ILE A 45 -1.99 -1.36 16.91
N TYR A 46 -1.44 -2.54 16.61
CA TYR A 46 -1.13 -3.54 17.64
C TYR A 46 -0.14 -2.99 18.65
N GLN A 47 0.97 -2.40 18.21
CA GLN A 47 2.03 -1.84 19.05
C GLN A 47 1.59 -0.59 19.84
N TRP A 48 0.51 0.06 19.41
CA TRP A 48 0.01 1.31 19.98
C TRP A 48 1.07 2.41 19.99
N ASN A 49 1.79 2.56 18.86
CA ASN A 49 2.79 3.60 18.71
C ASN A 49 2.17 5.01 18.65
N GLU A 50 2.99 6.03 18.59
CA GLU A 50 2.56 7.43 18.63
C GLU A 50 1.51 7.76 17.54
N TRP A 51 1.70 7.27 16.30
CA TRP A 51 0.72 7.44 15.23
C TRP A 51 -0.64 6.80 15.59
N ALA A 52 -0.62 5.58 16.10
CA ALA A 52 -1.85 4.87 16.47
C ALA A 52 -2.58 5.58 17.62
N GLN A 53 -1.85 6.13 18.59
CA GLN A 53 -2.43 6.88 19.71
C GLN A 53 -3.22 8.13 19.27
N HIS A 54 -2.77 8.79 18.20
CA HIS A 54 -3.43 9.99 17.67
C HIS A 54 -4.51 9.68 16.64
N THR A 55 -4.46 8.51 15.99
CA THR A 55 -5.28 8.22 14.80
C THR A 55 -6.40 7.22 15.08
N ILE A 56 -6.14 6.21 15.93
CA ILE A 56 -7.02 5.04 16.07
C ILE A 56 -7.98 5.23 17.26
N PRO A 57 -9.30 5.22 17.05
CA PRO A 57 -10.26 5.23 18.15
C PRO A 57 -10.25 3.89 18.91
N VAL A 58 -10.26 3.98 20.25
CA VAL A 58 -10.49 2.79 21.08
C VAL A 58 -11.88 2.23 20.82
N GLY A 59 -11.99 0.91 20.68
CA GLY A 59 -13.21 0.22 20.29
C GLY A 59 -13.29 -0.14 18.80
N LEU A 60 -12.31 0.27 18.00
CA LEU A 60 -12.25 0.00 16.58
C LEU A 60 -11.97 -1.48 16.28
N THR A 61 -12.69 -2.08 15.33
CA THR A 61 -12.31 -3.33 14.67
C THR A 61 -11.23 -3.02 13.63
N ALA A 62 -10.06 -3.65 13.73
CA ALA A 62 -8.94 -3.45 12.81
C ALA A 62 -9.10 -4.22 11.48
N GLY A 63 -8.10 -4.11 10.58
CA GLY A 63 -8.02 -4.84 9.32
C GLY A 63 -8.65 -4.12 8.14
N HIS A 64 -7.97 -4.09 6.99
CA HIS A 64 -8.42 -3.42 5.76
C HIS A 64 -8.06 -4.19 4.49
N GLU A 65 -7.32 -5.28 4.61
CA GLU A 65 -6.94 -6.18 3.53
C GLU A 65 -7.80 -7.44 3.61
N TYR A 66 -8.69 -7.68 2.63
CA TYR A 66 -9.68 -8.75 2.74
C TYR A 66 -10.22 -9.22 1.39
N VAL A 67 -10.82 -10.42 1.42
CA VAL A 67 -11.70 -10.96 0.40
C VAL A 67 -12.88 -11.66 1.08
N GLY A 68 -14.03 -11.65 0.46
CA GLY A 68 -15.23 -12.32 1.00
C GLY A 68 -16.39 -12.36 0.02
N GLU A 69 -17.52 -12.84 0.51
CA GLU A 69 -18.74 -13.04 -0.25
C GLU A 69 -19.81 -12.03 0.15
N VAL A 70 -20.50 -11.46 -0.83
CA VAL A 70 -21.66 -10.61 -0.59
C VAL A 70 -22.82 -11.44 0.00
N VAL A 71 -23.28 -11.05 1.19
CA VAL A 71 -24.39 -11.74 1.88
C VAL A 71 -25.64 -10.87 2.02
N GLU A 72 -25.53 -9.56 1.85
CA GLU A 72 -26.64 -8.62 1.88
C GLU A 72 -26.30 -7.37 1.08
N VAL A 73 -27.26 -6.80 0.38
CA VAL A 73 -27.13 -5.56 -0.40
C VAL A 73 -28.21 -4.57 -0.02
N GLY A 74 -27.85 -3.29 0.09
CA GLY A 74 -28.83 -2.21 0.31
C GLY A 74 -29.72 -1.97 -0.92
N PRO A 75 -30.91 -1.41 -0.73
CA PRO A 75 -31.90 -1.25 -1.81
C PRO A 75 -31.46 -0.33 -2.96
N GLY A 76 -30.48 0.52 -2.75
CA GLY A 76 -29.90 1.41 -3.78
C GLY A 76 -28.70 0.82 -4.51
N VAL A 77 -28.21 -0.36 -4.11
CA VAL A 77 -27.03 -0.99 -4.69
C VAL A 77 -27.35 -1.56 -6.08
N GLN A 78 -26.48 -1.29 -7.03
CA GLN A 78 -26.51 -1.86 -8.38
C GLN A 78 -25.19 -2.58 -8.67
N GLY A 79 -25.23 -3.62 -9.51
CA GLY A 79 -24.05 -4.34 -9.97
C GLY A 79 -23.53 -5.44 -9.06
N PHE A 80 -24.10 -5.61 -7.86
CA PHE A 80 -23.75 -6.68 -6.93
C PHE A 80 -24.97 -7.50 -6.51
N LYS A 81 -24.76 -8.78 -6.27
CA LYS A 81 -25.77 -9.73 -5.77
C LYS A 81 -25.17 -10.63 -4.69
N ILE A 82 -26.05 -11.22 -3.90
CA ILE A 82 -25.67 -12.24 -2.91
C ILE A 82 -24.95 -13.39 -3.62
N GLY A 83 -23.83 -13.83 -3.03
CA GLY A 83 -22.95 -14.87 -3.56
C GLY A 83 -21.78 -14.34 -4.42
N ASP A 84 -21.71 -13.04 -4.74
CA ASP A 84 -20.59 -12.50 -5.46
C ASP A 84 -19.32 -12.49 -4.59
N LEU A 85 -18.22 -13.00 -5.15
CA LEU A 85 -16.89 -12.90 -4.51
C LEU A 85 -16.34 -11.49 -4.76
N VAL A 86 -15.96 -10.82 -3.68
CA VAL A 86 -15.55 -9.41 -3.70
C VAL A 86 -14.39 -9.12 -2.78
N SER A 87 -13.61 -8.08 -3.15
CA SER A 87 -12.70 -7.36 -2.29
C SER A 87 -13.09 -5.88 -2.32
N GLY A 88 -12.25 -4.95 -1.89
CA GLY A 88 -12.63 -3.56 -1.92
C GLY A 88 -11.52 -2.57 -1.59
N GLU A 89 -11.82 -1.31 -1.84
CA GLU A 89 -10.98 -0.15 -1.51
C GLU A 89 -11.23 0.28 -0.07
N GLY A 90 -10.17 0.32 0.73
CA GLY A 90 -10.21 0.69 2.14
C GLY A 90 -10.47 2.18 2.41
N HIS A 91 -10.27 3.08 1.43
CA HIS A 91 -10.45 4.52 1.60
C HIS A 91 -11.82 4.96 1.13
N ILE A 92 -12.74 5.19 2.09
CA ILE A 92 -14.09 5.69 1.81
C ILE A 92 -14.05 7.21 1.74
N THR A 93 -14.21 7.75 0.53
CA THR A 93 -14.09 9.17 0.23
C THR A 93 -15.42 9.91 0.39
N CYS A 94 -15.37 11.22 0.66
CA CYS A 94 -16.59 12.02 0.89
C CYS A 94 -17.39 12.34 -0.39
N GLY A 95 -16.82 12.16 -1.58
CA GLY A 95 -17.45 12.42 -2.88
C GLY A 95 -17.73 13.89 -3.22
N LYS A 96 -17.51 14.85 -2.31
CA LYS A 96 -17.95 16.25 -2.43
C LYS A 96 -16.88 17.31 -2.19
N CYS A 97 -15.70 16.96 -1.69
CA CYS A 97 -14.61 17.91 -1.57
C CYS A 97 -14.02 18.20 -2.96
N ARG A 98 -13.22 19.27 -3.05
CA ARG A 98 -12.62 19.70 -4.31
C ARG A 98 -11.86 18.57 -5.01
N ASN A 99 -10.99 17.87 -4.30
CA ASN A 99 -10.24 16.75 -4.87
C ASN A 99 -11.15 15.62 -5.41
N CYS A 100 -12.21 15.26 -4.66
CA CYS A 100 -13.17 14.26 -5.15
C CYS A 100 -13.89 14.70 -6.44
N LEU A 101 -14.28 15.98 -6.53
CA LEU A 101 -14.98 16.53 -7.70
C LEU A 101 -14.04 16.68 -8.91
N GLU A 102 -12.76 16.89 -8.69
CA GLU A 102 -11.71 16.93 -9.73
C GLU A 102 -11.25 15.51 -10.16
N GLY A 103 -11.77 14.42 -9.54
CA GLY A 103 -11.38 13.05 -9.85
C GLY A 103 -10.20 12.51 -9.02
N HIS A 104 -9.61 13.33 -8.17
CA HIS A 104 -8.48 12.99 -7.29
C HIS A 104 -8.97 12.48 -5.93
N LYS A 105 -9.69 11.35 -5.95
CA LYS A 105 -10.32 10.77 -4.75
C LYS A 105 -9.29 10.30 -3.72
N GLU A 106 -8.12 9.86 -4.15
CA GLU A 106 -6.96 9.49 -3.32
C GLU A 106 -6.53 10.64 -2.39
N ASN A 107 -6.75 11.88 -2.79
CA ASN A 107 -6.46 13.09 -2.02
C ASN A 107 -7.69 13.64 -1.25
N CYS A 108 -8.69 12.81 -0.97
CA CYS A 108 -9.87 13.25 -0.24
C CYS A 108 -9.52 13.65 1.20
N LYS A 109 -9.74 14.93 1.55
CA LYS A 109 -9.43 15.45 2.89
C LYS A 109 -10.26 14.83 4.03
N ASP A 110 -11.42 14.26 3.70
CA ASP A 110 -12.36 13.66 4.65
C ASP A 110 -12.44 12.13 4.49
N ALA A 111 -11.41 11.50 3.87
CA ALA A 111 -11.38 10.06 3.69
C ALA A 111 -11.46 9.32 5.03
N LYS A 112 -12.20 8.21 5.04
CA LYS A 112 -12.30 7.30 6.18
C LYS A 112 -11.68 5.96 5.81
N GLY A 113 -10.62 5.59 6.54
CA GLY A 113 -9.94 4.30 6.35
C GLY A 113 -10.68 3.18 7.09
N VAL A 114 -11.04 2.13 6.36
CA VAL A 114 -11.51 0.86 6.92
C VAL A 114 -10.42 0.28 7.81
N GLY A 115 -10.75 -0.16 9.02
CA GLY A 115 -9.75 -0.67 9.98
C GLY A 115 -8.84 0.38 10.62
N VAL A 116 -9.03 1.68 10.30
CA VAL A 116 -8.22 2.80 10.81
C VAL A 116 -9.09 3.79 11.61
N ASN A 117 -10.12 4.34 11.02
CA ASN A 117 -11.07 5.23 11.68
C ASN A 117 -12.54 4.90 11.35
N ARG A 118 -12.75 3.74 10.73
CA ARG A 118 -14.01 3.02 10.56
C ARG A 118 -13.74 1.54 10.78
N ASN A 119 -14.70 0.80 11.36
CA ASN A 119 -14.57 -0.63 11.61
C ASN A 119 -14.16 -1.42 10.36
N GLY A 120 -13.21 -2.33 10.56
CA GLY A 120 -12.51 -3.05 9.52
C GLY A 120 -12.88 -4.52 9.39
N ALA A 121 -12.02 -5.24 8.68
CA ALA A 121 -12.25 -6.59 8.17
C ALA A 121 -11.74 -7.71 9.08
N PHE A 122 -11.05 -7.43 10.19
CA PHE A 122 -10.73 -8.48 11.16
C PHE A 122 -11.97 -8.86 11.98
N ALA A 123 -13.02 -9.28 11.27
CA ALA A 123 -14.33 -9.66 11.78
C ALA A 123 -15.00 -10.66 10.83
N GLU A 124 -16.11 -11.30 11.28
CA GLU A 124 -16.86 -12.22 10.42
C GLU A 124 -17.60 -11.49 9.27
N TYR A 125 -17.99 -10.23 9.49
CA TYR A 125 -18.70 -9.40 8.49
C TYR A 125 -18.16 -7.97 8.47
N LEU A 126 -18.14 -7.41 7.25
CA LEU A 126 -17.81 -6.01 6.97
C LEU A 126 -18.96 -5.37 6.18
N VAL A 127 -19.29 -4.10 6.46
CA VAL A 127 -20.20 -3.30 5.66
C VAL A 127 -19.50 -2.08 5.14
N ILE A 128 -19.49 -1.91 3.81
CA ILE A 128 -18.88 -0.74 3.12
C ILE A 128 -19.80 -0.25 2.00
N PRO A 129 -19.65 1.00 1.55
CA PRO A 129 -20.35 1.51 0.38
C PRO A 129 -20.07 0.67 -0.88
N SER A 130 -21.10 0.43 -1.69
CA SER A 130 -20.95 -0.33 -2.94
C SER A 130 -19.95 0.29 -3.92
N SER A 131 -19.72 1.59 -3.85
CA SER A 131 -18.69 2.30 -4.62
C SER A 131 -17.25 1.90 -4.27
N ASN A 132 -17.05 1.26 -3.11
CA ASN A 132 -15.76 0.78 -2.63
C ASN A 132 -15.60 -0.74 -2.80
N VAL A 133 -16.60 -1.43 -3.38
CA VAL A 133 -16.55 -2.88 -3.59
C VAL A 133 -16.07 -3.21 -4.99
N TRP A 134 -15.17 -4.17 -5.10
CA TRP A 134 -14.62 -4.65 -6.37
C TRP A 134 -14.96 -6.12 -6.60
N PRO A 135 -15.57 -6.47 -7.76
CA PRO A 135 -15.84 -7.86 -8.09
C PRO A 135 -14.53 -8.61 -8.37
N CYS A 136 -14.44 -9.82 -7.86
CA CYS A 136 -13.29 -10.71 -8.06
C CYS A 136 -13.51 -11.64 -9.25
N ASN A 137 -12.46 -11.85 -10.06
CA ASN A 137 -12.49 -12.83 -11.15
C ASN A 137 -12.35 -14.25 -10.58
N PRO A 138 -13.28 -15.18 -10.81
CA PRO A 138 -13.25 -16.53 -10.25
C PRO A 138 -12.04 -17.37 -10.72
N ASN A 139 -11.33 -16.94 -11.77
CA ASN A 139 -10.14 -17.63 -12.28
C ASN A 139 -8.84 -17.27 -11.52
N ILE A 140 -8.89 -16.33 -10.58
CA ILE A 140 -7.75 -15.95 -9.74
C ILE A 140 -7.96 -16.57 -8.35
N PRO A 141 -6.94 -17.20 -7.74
CA PRO A 141 -7.04 -17.72 -6.39
C PRO A 141 -7.54 -16.68 -5.38
N GLU A 142 -8.48 -17.06 -4.54
CA GLU A 142 -9.17 -16.15 -3.63
C GLU A 142 -8.21 -15.40 -2.69
N GLU A 143 -7.16 -16.08 -2.21
CA GLU A 143 -6.14 -15.47 -1.34
C GLU A 143 -5.40 -14.28 -1.97
N MET A 144 -5.31 -14.23 -3.29
CA MET A 144 -4.68 -13.12 -4.00
C MET A 144 -5.50 -11.82 -3.86
N TYR A 145 -6.80 -11.94 -3.69
CA TYR A 145 -7.66 -10.78 -3.48
C TYR A 145 -7.56 -10.17 -2.10
N ALA A 146 -7.13 -10.96 -1.10
CA ALA A 146 -6.89 -10.44 0.24
C ALA A 146 -5.74 -9.41 0.29
N ILE A 147 -4.85 -9.39 -0.71
CA ILE A 147 -3.73 -8.45 -0.81
C ILE A 147 -3.93 -7.37 -1.89
N PHE A 148 -5.18 -7.10 -2.28
CA PHE A 148 -5.48 -6.06 -3.29
C PHE A 148 -5.12 -4.66 -2.82
N ASP A 149 -5.25 -4.35 -1.54
CA ASP A 149 -4.85 -3.05 -0.98
C ASP A 149 -3.34 -2.78 -1.19
N PRO A 150 -2.40 -3.62 -0.70
CA PRO A 150 -0.99 -3.40 -0.96
C PRO A 150 -0.60 -3.51 -2.44
N PHE A 151 -1.30 -4.33 -3.25
CA PHE A 151 -1.08 -4.38 -4.69
C PHE A 151 -1.55 -3.09 -5.38
N GLY A 152 -2.63 -2.48 -4.92
CA GLY A 152 -3.09 -1.16 -5.36
C GLY A 152 -2.06 -0.08 -5.06
N ASN A 153 -1.50 -0.07 -3.86
CA ASN A 153 -0.44 0.85 -3.46
C ASN A 153 0.82 0.67 -4.34
N ALA A 154 1.23 -0.57 -4.59
CA ALA A 154 2.35 -0.87 -5.48
C ALA A 154 2.09 -0.38 -6.92
N THR A 155 0.88 -0.60 -7.43
CA THR A 155 0.47 -0.20 -8.77
C THR A 155 0.43 1.32 -8.91
N HIS A 156 -0.21 2.02 -7.97
CA HIS A 156 -0.30 3.48 -7.98
C HIS A 156 1.10 4.11 -7.93
N THR A 157 1.97 3.60 -7.06
CA THR A 157 3.35 4.12 -6.94
C THR A 157 4.14 3.85 -8.22
N ALA A 158 4.14 2.62 -8.70
CA ALA A 158 4.90 2.22 -9.88
C ALA A 158 4.45 2.99 -11.13
N LEU A 159 3.14 3.14 -11.33
CA LEU A 159 2.58 3.81 -12.51
C LEU A 159 2.44 5.33 -12.35
N SER A 160 2.98 5.94 -11.30
CA SER A 160 3.03 7.40 -11.14
C SER A 160 3.92 8.08 -12.16
N TYR A 161 4.85 7.34 -12.75
CA TYR A 161 5.75 7.77 -13.81
C TYR A 161 5.88 6.71 -14.89
N ASP A 162 6.16 7.13 -16.13
CA ASP A 162 6.50 6.20 -17.21
C ASP A 162 7.78 5.44 -16.88
N MET A 163 7.76 4.13 -17.14
CA MET A 163 8.86 3.22 -16.87
C MET A 163 9.43 2.53 -18.11
N LEU A 164 8.77 2.70 -19.27
CA LEU A 164 9.20 2.03 -20.50
C LEU A 164 10.61 2.47 -20.91
N GLY A 165 11.55 1.53 -20.85
CA GLY A 165 12.95 1.78 -21.19
C GLY A 165 13.77 2.48 -20.10
N GLU A 166 13.15 2.85 -18.97
CA GLU A 166 13.78 3.58 -17.86
C GLU A 166 14.52 2.65 -16.89
N ASP A 167 15.47 3.19 -16.17
CA ASP A 167 16.15 2.53 -15.04
C ASP A 167 15.43 2.86 -13.74
N VAL A 168 14.94 1.83 -13.07
CA VAL A 168 14.11 1.96 -11.86
C VAL A 168 14.85 1.49 -10.63
N LEU A 169 14.93 2.35 -9.61
CA LEU A 169 15.41 2.02 -8.27
C LEU A 169 14.23 1.86 -7.31
N ILE A 170 14.15 0.73 -6.63
CA ILE A 170 13.17 0.47 -5.57
C ILE A 170 13.92 0.29 -4.26
N THR A 171 13.68 1.14 -3.28
CA THR A 171 14.22 0.98 -1.93
C THR A 171 13.21 0.27 -1.03
N GLY A 172 13.63 -0.87 -0.45
CA GLY A 172 12.77 -1.73 0.36
C GLY A 172 12.12 -2.87 -0.43
N ALA A 173 12.53 -4.10 -0.12
CA ALA A 173 11.93 -5.34 -0.63
C ALA A 173 10.83 -5.89 0.32
N GLY A 174 9.99 -5.00 0.87
CA GLY A 174 8.75 -5.40 1.54
C GLY A 174 7.71 -5.91 0.53
N PRO A 175 6.55 -6.38 0.97
CA PRO A 175 5.51 -6.88 0.05
C PRO A 175 5.18 -5.90 -1.09
N ILE A 176 5.01 -4.61 -0.78
CA ILE A 176 4.70 -3.56 -1.77
C ILE A 176 5.87 -3.36 -2.74
N GLY A 177 7.12 -3.28 -2.24
CA GLY A 177 8.30 -3.10 -3.09
C GLY A 177 8.53 -4.26 -4.05
N ILE A 178 8.30 -5.51 -3.60
CA ILE A 178 8.38 -6.70 -4.44
C ILE A 178 7.29 -6.69 -5.53
N MET A 179 6.06 -6.32 -5.19
CA MET A 179 4.97 -6.16 -6.16
C MET A 179 5.28 -5.04 -7.16
N ALA A 180 5.83 -3.91 -6.70
CA ALA A 180 6.24 -2.81 -7.56
C ALA A 180 7.37 -3.22 -8.53
N ALA A 181 8.30 -4.09 -8.11
CA ALA A 181 9.33 -4.63 -8.99
C ALA A 181 8.73 -5.46 -10.14
N ALA A 182 7.74 -6.30 -9.83
CA ALA A 182 7.01 -7.06 -10.85
C ALA A 182 6.27 -6.13 -11.83
N ILE A 183 5.60 -5.11 -11.33
CA ILE A 183 4.88 -4.12 -12.14
C ILE A 183 5.85 -3.32 -13.02
N ALA A 184 6.95 -2.82 -12.47
CA ALA A 184 7.97 -2.08 -13.21
C ALA A 184 8.56 -2.92 -14.36
N LYS A 185 8.87 -4.20 -14.08
CA LYS A 185 9.33 -5.13 -15.10
C LYS A 185 8.31 -5.37 -16.19
N PHE A 186 7.06 -5.60 -15.82
CA PHE A 186 5.95 -5.80 -16.77
C PHE A 186 5.70 -4.54 -17.62
N SER A 187 5.89 -3.35 -17.04
CA SER A 187 5.76 -2.05 -17.72
C SER A 187 6.92 -1.72 -18.66
N GLY A 188 7.92 -2.60 -18.77
CA GLY A 188 9.01 -2.47 -19.74
C GLY A 188 10.21 -1.66 -19.24
N ALA A 189 10.41 -1.54 -17.93
CA ALA A 189 11.63 -0.95 -17.38
C ALA A 189 12.88 -1.70 -17.87
N ARG A 190 13.94 -0.95 -18.20
CA ARG A 190 15.22 -1.51 -18.66
C ARG A 190 15.91 -2.28 -17.54
N HIS A 191 16.18 -1.60 -16.44
CA HIS A 191 16.65 -2.20 -15.21
C HIS A 191 15.66 -1.94 -14.08
N VAL A 192 15.41 -2.96 -13.26
CA VAL A 192 14.67 -2.86 -12.01
C VAL A 192 15.62 -3.31 -10.90
N VAL A 193 16.19 -2.34 -10.20
CA VAL A 193 17.13 -2.57 -9.11
C VAL A 193 16.39 -2.42 -7.78
N VAL A 194 16.45 -3.45 -6.93
CA VAL A 194 15.78 -3.45 -5.62
C VAL A 194 16.82 -3.54 -4.51
N THR A 195 16.76 -2.65 -3.53
CA THR A 195 17.65 -2.64 -2.37
C THR A 195 16.93 -3.03 -1.09
N ASP A 196 17.55 -3.83 -0.24
CA ASP A 196 17.07 -4.19 1.11
C ASP A 196 18.25 -4.66 1.98
N LEU A 197 17.98 -4.91 3.26
CA LEU A 197 18.90 -5.53 4.21
C LEU A 197 18.62 -7.02 4.47
N ASN A 198 17.56 -7.57 3.88
CA ASN A 198 17.08 -8.93 4.09
C ASN A 198 17.18 -9.75 2.81
N GLN A 199 18.12 -10.72 2.80
CA GLN A 199 18.41 -11.53 1.63
C GLN A 199 17.19 -12.35 1.16
N TYR A 200 16.41 -12.93 2.05
CA TYR A 200 15.21 -13.70 1.68
C TYR A 200 14.22 -12.86 0.85
N ARG A 201 14.03 -11.58 1.23
CA ARG A 201 13.16 -10.64 0.49
C ARG A 201 13.74 -10.28 -0.88
N LEU A 202 15.05 -10.07 -0.95
CA LEU A 202 15.75 -9.81 -2.22
C LEU A 202 15.67 -11.00 -3.18
N ASP A 203 15.81 -12.23 -2.67
CA ASP A 203 15.65 -13.46 -3.47
C ASP A 203 14.23 -13.57 -4.05
N LEU A 204 13.21 -13.15 -3.28
CA LEU A 204 11.83 -13.12 -3.75
C LEU A 204 11.62 -12.00 -4.80
N ALA A 205 12.21 -10.82 -4.60
CA ALA A 205 12.17 -9.74 -5.58
C ALA A 205 12.80 -10.16 -6.93
N THR A 206 13.91 -10.89 -6.87
CA THR A 206 14.56 -11.45 -8.07
C THR A 206 13.62 -12.41 -8.83
N LYS A 207 12.91 -13.29 -8.12
CA LYS A 207 11.95 -14.22 -8.74
C LYS A 207 10.76 -13.52 -9.39
N LEU A 208 10.40 -12.33 -8.90
CA LEU A 208 9.18 -11.61 -9.32
C LEU A 208 9.44 -10.46 -10.30
N GLY A 209 10.69 -10.18 -10.67
CA GLY A 209 10.92 -9.20 -11.74
C GLY A 209 12.11 -8.26 -11.57
N ALA A 210 12.73 -8.19 -10.38
CA ALA A 210 13.96 -7.42 -10.23
C ALA A 210 15.05 -7.96 -11.17
N THR A 211 15.67 -7.08 -11.94
CA THR A 211 16.80 -7.45 -12.82
C THR A 211 18.10 -7.57 -12.02
N ARG A 212 18.21 -6.84 -10.92
CA ARG A 212 19.31 -6.88 -9.97
C ARG A 212 18.79 -6.55 -8.57
N THR A 213 19.24 -7.27 -7.56
CA THR A 213 18.97 -6.96 -6.15
C THR A 213 20.26 -6.61 -5.43
N VAL A 214 20.18 -5.76 -4.42
CA VAL A 214 21.37 -5.25 -3.69
C VAL A 214 21.14 -5.40 -2.20
N ASN A 215 21.92 -6.25 -1.56
CA ASN A 215 21.97 -6.33 -0.11
C ASN A 215 22.93 -5.26 0.41
N LEU A 216 22.38 -4.18 0.94
CA LEU A 216 23.19 -3.02 1.39
C LEU A 216 24.12 -3.33 2.58
N LYS A 217 24.04 -4.52 3.20
CA LYS A 217 25.01 -4.99 4.18
C LYS A 217 26.26 -5.59 3.54
N GLU A 218 26.18 -6.00 2.28
CA GLU A 218 27.22 -6.79 1.61
C GLU A 218 27.85 -6.04 0.44
N GLU A 219 27.08 -5.18 -0.25
CA GLU A 219 27.55 -4.46 -1.44
C GLU A 219 27.00 -3.02 -1.51
N LYS A 220 27.65 -2.18 -2.30
CA LYS A 220 27.22 -0.79 -2.51
C LYS A 220 26.40 -0.66 -3.79
N LEU A 221 25.33 0.10 -3.74
CA LEU A 221 24.50 0.40 -4.91
C LEU A 221 25.33 1.00 -6.07
N THR A 222 26.27 1.88 -5.78
CA THR A 222 27.16 2.51 -6.79
C THR A 222 28.04 1.51 -7.56
N ASP A 223 28.40 0.39 -6.95
CA ASP A 223 29.20 -0.64 -7.63
C ASP A 223 28.31 -1.49 -8.54
N VAL A 224 27.08 -1.78 -8.11
CA VAL A 224 26.07 -2.42 -8.92
C VAL A 224 25.68 -1.56 -10.14
N MET A 225 25.55 -0.24 -9.96
CA MET A 225 25.30 0.67 -11.08
C MET A 225 26.37 0.56 -12.16
N LYS A 226 27.65 0.49 -11.77
CA LYS A 226 28.79 0.29 -12.71
C LYS A 226 28.71 -1.08 -13.39
N GLU A 227 28.39 -2.15 -12.63
CA GLU A 227 28.23 -3.53 -13.13
C GLU A 227 27.20 -3.60 -14.27
N ILE A 228 26.06 -2.92 -14.12
CA ILE A 228 25.00 -2.89 -15.13
C ILE A 228 25.21 -1.82 -16.21
N GLY A 229 26.35 -1.12 -16.23
CA GLY A 229 26.71 -0.11 -17.22
C GLY A 229 25.98 1.22 -17.06
N MET A 230 25.43 1.52 -15.90
CA MET A 230 24.76 2.79 -15.60
C MET A 230 25.77 3.89 -15.30
N THR A 231 25.68 5.01 -16.02
CA THR A 231 26.63 6.13 -15.92
C THR A 231 26.07 7.37 -15.26
N GLU A 232 24.75 7.58 -15.34
CA GLU A 232 24.14 8.86 -14.94
C GLU A 232 23.20 8.74 -13.71
N GLY A 233 22.79 7.54 -13.34
CA GLY A 233 21.85 7.29 -12.25
C GLY A 233 20.50 6.80 -12.73
N PHE A 234 19.59 6.59 -11.78
CA PHE A 234 18.25 6.06 -12.04
C PHE A 234 17.28 7.14 -12.53
N ASP A 235 16.41 6.77 -13.48
CA ASP A 235 15.36 7.63 -14.02
C ASP A 235 14.18 7.77 -13.06
N VAL A 236 13.76 6.65 -12.46
CA VAL A 236 12.61 6.57 -11.57
C VAL A 236 13.00 5.87 -10.27
N GLY A 237 12.71 6.53 -9.16
CA GLY A 237 12.86 5.98 -7.81
C GLY A 237 11.49 5.68 -7.18
N LEU A 238 11.33 4.51 -6.59
CA LEU A 238 10.16 4.13 -5.80
C LEU A 238 10.60 3.89 -4.36
N GLU A 239 10.35 4.85 -3.49
CA GLU A 239 10.73 4.74 -2.08
C GLU A 239 9.64 3.98 -1.33
N MET A 240 9.94 2.71 -0.97
CA MET A 240 9.01 1.77 -0.35
C MET A 240 9.48 1.31 1.04
N SER A 241 10.62 1.81 1.52
CA SER A 241 11.23 1.35 2.77
C SER A 241 10.76 2.12 4.00
N GLY A 242 10.36 3.38 3.83
CA GLY A 242 10.14 4.32 4.94
C GLY A 242 11.41 4.62 5.75
N SER A 243 12.59 4.29 5.20
CA SER A 243 13.87 4.49 5.86
C SER A 243 14.50 5.81 5.43
N PRO A 244 14.90 6.69 6.36
CA PRO A 244 15.65 7.89 6.03
C PRO A 244 16.94 7.62 5.25
N ALA A 245 17.61 6.51 5.54
CA ALA A 245 18.81 6.09 4.79
C ALA A 245 18.45 5.66 3.36
N GLY A 246 17.37 4.90 3.18
CA GLY A 246 16.89 4.49 1.85
C GLY A 246 16.50 5.68 0.98
N LEU A 247 15.81 6.67 1.55
CA LEU A 247 15.48 7.91 0.84
C LEU A 247 16.74 8.72 0.48
N SER A 248 17.69 8.83 1.40
CA SER A 248 18.98 9.51 1.14
C SER A 248 19.73 8.82 0.01
N ASP A 249 19.91 7.50 0.08
CA ASP A 249 20.57 6.74 -0.98
C ASP A 249 19.87 6.92 -2.33
N MET A 250 18.53 6.92 -2.34
CA MET A 250 17.77 7.16 -3.57
C MET A 250 18.07 8.54 -4.16
N ILE A 251 17.96 9.62 -3.37
CA ILE A 251 18.20 11.00 -3.82
C ILE A 251 19.58 11.13 -4.48
N HIS A 252 20.63 10.53 -3.88
CA HIS A 252 21.99 10.65 -4.38
C HIS A 252 22.33 9.74 -5.57
N ASN A 253 21.46 8.77 -5.91
CA ASN A 253 21.68 7.85 -7.02
C ASN A 253 20.71 8.08 -8.21
N MET A 254 19.86 9.10 -8.14
CA MET A 254 19.04 9.53 -9.27
C MET A 254 19.87 10.34 -10.27
N LYS A 255 19.54 10.20 -11.56
CA LYS A 255 20.07 11.10 -12.60
C LYS A 255 19.51 12.52 -12.43
N HIS A 256 20.14 13.51 -13.07
CA HIS A 256 19.54 14.85 -13.17
C HIS A 256 18.18 14.78 -13.87
N GLY A 257 17.18 15.44 -13.31
CA GLY A 257 15.78 15.35 -13.75
C GLY A 257 15.05 14.06 -13.35
N GLY A 258 15.67 13.23 -12.49
CA GLY A 258 15.08 12.00 -11.99
C GLY A 258 13.79 12.22 -11.19
N LYS A 259 12.95 11.21 -11.13
CA LYS A 259 11.60 11.26 -10.55
C LYS A 259 11.51 10.27 -9.40
N ILE A 260 11.02 10.71 -8.24
CA ILE A 260 10.88 9.88 -7.04
C ILE A 260 9.42 9.85 -6.58
N ALA A 261 8.86 8.66 -6.46
CA ALA A 261 7.56 8.40 -5.83
C ALA A 261 7.80 7.94 -4.38
N LEU A 262 7.27 8.70 -3.40
CA LEU A 262 7.38 8.40 -1.97
C LEU A 262 6.11 7.72 -1.49
N LEU A 263 6.20 6.45 -1.11
CA LEU A 263 5.14 5.69 -0.45
C LEU A 263 5.51 5.31 0.98
N GLY A 264 6.77 4.96 1.22
CA GLY A 264 7.25 4.57 2.55
C GLY A 264 7.07 5.72 3.56
N LEU A 265 6.40 5.44 4.68
CA LEU A 265 6.18 6.44 5.73
C LEU A 265 7.49 6.80 6.40
N GLN A 266 7.99 7.99 6.09
CA GLN A 266 9.18 8.56 6.70
C GLN A 266 8.87 9.08 8.11
N GLY A 267 9.85 9.02 9.01
CA GLY A 267 9.74 9.67 10.32
C GLY A 267 9.62 11.20 10.18
N THR A 268 8.96 11.84 11.14
CA THR A 268 8.67 13.29 11.13
C THR A 268 9.92 14.18 11.07
N GLU A 269 11.07 13.67 11.49
CA GLU A 269 12.36 14.40 11.50
C GLU A 269 13.33 13.90 10.42
N THR A 270 12.82 13.29 9.34
CA THR A 270 13.67 12.82 8.25
C THR A 270 14.36 13.99 7.54
N LYS A 271 15.68 13.97 7.54
CA LYS A 271 16.49 14.96 6.82
C LYS A 271 16.50 14.63 5.34
N VAL A 272 16.24 15.63 4.52
CA VAL A 272 16.30 15.56 3.05
C VAL A 272 17.39 16.51 2.56
N ASP A 273 18.28 16.02 1.70
CA ASP A 273 19.27 16.87 1.03
C ASP A 273 18.61 17.69 -0.08
N LEU A 274 18.07 18.85 0.32
CA LEU A 274 17.41 19.77 -0.60
C LEU A 274 18.36 20.41 -1.60
N GLU A 275 19.64 20.52 -1.28
CA GLU A 275 20.64 21.04 -2.20
C GLU A 275 20.77 20.11 -3.41
N THR A 276 20.94 18.81 -3.18
CA THR A 276 20.95 17.80 -4.25
C THR A 276 19.64 17.78 -5.02
N VAL A 277 18.48 17.86 -4.34
CA VAL A 277 17.17 17.91 -5.01
C VAL A 277 17.07 19.09 -5.97
N ILE A 278 17.52 20.28 -5.54
CA ILE A 278 17.45 21.52 -6.34
C ILE A 278 18.42 21.46 -7.52
N PHE A 279 19.70 21.15 -7.26
CA PHE A 279 20.73 21.20 -8.31
C PHE A 279 20.57 20.08 -9.34
N ASN A 280 20.07 18.92 -8.93
CA ASN A 280 19.78 17.83 -9.87
C ASN A 280 18.37 17.93 -10.49
N GLY A 281 17.56 18.91 -10.11
CA GLY A 281 16.21 19.08 -10.65
C GLY A 281 15.29 17.89 -10.40
N LEU A 282 15.41 17.24 -9.23
CA LEU A 282 14.62 16.04 -8.92
C LEU A 282 13.15 16.38 -8.71
N ASN A 283 12.28 15.53 -9.23
CA ASN A 283 10.84 15.60 -8.98
C ASN A 283 10.48 14.57 -7.90
N ILE A 284 10.07 15.03 -6.71
CA ILE A 284 9.66 14.18 -5.60
C ILE A 284 8.16 14.36 -5.37
N ARG A 285 7.42 13.22 -5.45
CA ARG A 285 5.96 13.18 -5.29
C ARG A 285 5.56 12.22 -4.18
N GLY A 286 4.66 12.66 -3.29
CA GLY A 286 3.93 11.77 -2.36
C GLY A 286 2.85 10.97 -3.09
N ILE A 287 2.66 9.74 -2.66
CA ILE A 287 1.68 8.79 -3.20
C ILE A 287 0.61 8.53 -2.15
#